data_4b305016b916d45f1475eeea6200c9e9
#
_entry.id   4b305016b916d45f1475eeea6200c9e9
#
_cell.length_a   1.000
_cell.length_b   1.000
_cell.length_c   1.000
_cell.angle_alpha   90.00
_cell.angle_beta   90.00
_cell.angle_gamma   90.00
#
_symmetry.space_group_name_H-M   'P 1'
#
loop_
_entity.id
_entity.type
_entity.pdbx_description
1 polymer ?
#
loop_
_entity_poly.entity_id
_entity_poly.type
_entity_poly.pdbx_seq_one_letter_code
_entity_poly.pdbx_strand_id
1 'polypeptide(L)'
;LSGTCVGVRSLASVPSLPPAVAEFVKGAVDECKPSRVHVVTGSTQELQDIYAGLQKEGMVKKLPKYENCWLARTDPRDVARVESKTVIVTKNERDTIPIPSGGVKSQLGSWMSESNFQEARQDRFPGCMAGRTMYVIPFCMGPVNSPLAKFGVQVTDSPYVVASMGIMTRMGTPILNKLAEGAEFVRCQHSLGRPLPLKAPLVSSWPCNPEKVLISHLPDSRQILSFGSGYGGNSLLGKKCFALRIASRIAKDEGWLAEHMLILGITNPQGVKRYVAAAFPSACGKTNLAMMKPALPGWTVECVGDDIAWMKFDSQGKLRAINPENGFFGVAPGTSMKTNPHAMATIAKNTVFTNVGETSDGGVWWEGLDAPAAGVGITDWHGKSWKIDSTPCAHPNSRFCAPAGQCPIVDPLWESDEGVPIDAIIFGGRRPEGVPLVYESFNWRHGVFVGAAMRSESTAAAEHKGLCALLIVMATL
;
A
#
# COMPACT_ATOMS: atom_id res chain seq x y z
N LEU A 1 45.60 14.72 15.52
CA LEU A 1 44.45 14.15 16.20
C LEU A 1 43.85 13.13 15.27
N SER A 2 44.04 11.84 15.59
CA SER A 2 43.76 10.63 14.85
C SER A 2 42.27 10.45 14.59
N GLY A 3 41.82 10.57 13.34
CA GLY A 3 40.51 10.15 12.89
C GLY A 3 40.46 8.63 12.79
N THR A 4 39.76 7.97 13.68
CA THR A 4 39.46 6.54 13.62
C THR A 4 38.47 6.30 12.46
N CYS A 5 38.94 5.74 11.36
CA CYS A 5 38.09 5.15 10.33
C CYS A 5 37.27 4.05 10.97
N VAL A 6 35.96 4.25 11.16
CA VAL A 6 35.01 3.19 11.49
C VAL A 6 34.80 2.37 10.20
N GLY A 7 35.53 1.25 10.12
CA GLY A 7 35.43 0.32 9.01
C GLY A 7 34.01 -0.23 8.91
N VAL A 8 33.47 -0.23 7.69
CA VAL A 8 32.29 -1.01 7.30
C VAL A 8 32.53 -2.45 7.77
N ARG A 9 31.84 -2.88 8.84
CA ARG A 9 31.85 -4.30 9.23
C ARG A 9 31.35 -5.10 8.03
N SER A 10 32.23 -5.98 7.56
CA SER A 10 32.06 -6.77 6.35
C SER A 10 30.67 -7.40 6.24
N LEU A 11 30.18 -7.57 5.02
CA LEU A 11 29.04 -8.42 4.63
C LEU A 11 29.12 -9.87 5.20
N ALA A 12 30.23 -10.26 5.82
CA ALA A 12 30.48 -11.57 6.40
C ALA A 12 29.58 -11.96 7.60
N SER A 13 28.78 -11.05 8.14
CA SER A 13 27.78 -11.35 9.19
C SER A 13 26.34 -11.37 8.68
N VAL A 14 26.12 -11.19 7.37
CA VAL A 14 24.80 -11.29 6.74
C VAL A 14 24.51 -12.78 6.49
N PRO A 15 23.31 -13.31 6.84
CA PRO A 15 22.91 -14.65 6.44
C PRO A 15 23.19 -14.87 4.95
N SER A 16 23.58 -16.07 4.54
CA SER A 16 23.87 -16.41 3.14
C SER A 16 22.65 -16.04 2.26
N LEU A 17 22.74 -14.90 1.57
CA LEU A 17 21.71 -14.47 0.66
C LEU A 17 21.79 -15.24 -0.66
N PRO A 18 20.65 -15.56 -1.31
CA PRO A 18 20.67 -16.09 -2.67
C PRO A 18 21.49 -15.17 -3.61
N PRO A 19 22.24 -15.72 -4.59
CA PRO A 19 23.20 -14.94 -5.39
C PRO A 19 22.61 -13.68 -6.03
N ALA A 20 21.44 -13.77 -6.64
CA ALA A 20 20.78 -12.62 -7.26
C ALA A 20 20.33 -11.56 -6.24
N VAL A 21 19.90 -11.97 -5.04
CA VAL A 21 19.56 -11.05 -3.94
C VAL A 21 20.82 -10.40 -3.39
N ALA A 22 21.90 -11.17 -3.22
CA ALA A 22 23.19 -10.65 -2.76
C ALA A 22 23.76 -9.61 -3.71
N GLU A 23 23.66 -9.84 -5.01
CA GLU A 23 24.08 -8.87 -6.04
C GLU A 23 23.27 -7.55 -5.94
N PHE A 24 21.95 -7.64 -5.85
CA PHE A 24 21.07 -6.46 -5.69
C PHE A 24 21.41 -5.70 -4.40
N VAL A 25 21.52 -6.40 -3.26
CA VAL A 25 21.84 -5.78 -1.97
C VAL A 25 23.23 -5.14 -2.00
N LYS A 26 24.22 -5.80 -2.61
CA LYS A 26 25.57 -5.24 -2.77
C LYS A 26 25.54 -3.93 -3.57
N GLY A 27 24.84 -3.90 -4.71
CA GLY A 27 24.67 -2.67 -5.51
C GLY A 27 24.04 -1.54 -4.71
N ALA A 28 22.99 -1.84 -3.93
CA ALA A 28 22.35 -0.86 -3.06
C ALA A 28 23.27 -0.38 -1.91
N VAL A 29 24.07 -1.26 -1.32
CA VAL A 29 25.08 -0.90 -0.30
C VAL A 29 26.14 0.01 -0.89
N ASP A 30 26.64 -0.33 -2.09
CA ASP A 30 27.67 0.45 -2.78
C ASP A 30 27.17 1.85 -3.16
N GLU A 31 25.90 2.01 -3.49
CA GLU A 31 25.29 3.29 -3.80
C GLU A 31 24.92 4.08 -2.55
N CYS A 32 24.16 3.48 -1.63
CA CYS A 32 23.55 4.20 -0.50
C CYS A 32 24.45 4.34 0.72
N LYS A 33 25.55 3.55 0.82
CA LYS A 33 26.57 3.60 1.89
C LYS A 33 26.00 3.47 3.32
N PRO A 34 25.16 2.46 3.63
CA PRO A 34 24.66 2.27 4.98
C PRO A 34 25.80 1.90 5.94
N SER A 35 25.61 2.19 7.24
CA SER A 35 26.57 1.74 8.30
C SER A 35 26.40 0.27 8.68
N ARG A 36 25.23 -0.31 8.44
CA ARG A 36 24.87 -1.68 8.75
C ARG A 36 23.84 -2.21 7.76
N VAL A 37 23.88 -3.53 7.50
CA VAL A 37 22.84 -4.25 6.76
C VAL A 37 22.17 -5.23 7.72
N HIS A 38 20.83 -5.28 7.68
CA HIS A 38 20.01 -6.20 8.47
C HIS A 38 19.01 -6.92 7.55
N VAL A 39 19.11 -8.24 7.46
CA VAL A 39 18.16 -9.06 6.70
C VAL A 39 16.98 -9.39 7.61
N VAL A 40 15.79 -8.99 7.18
CA VAL A 40 14.56 -9.15 7.95
C VAL A 40 14.10 -10.61 7.90
N THR A 41 13.94 -11.21 9.06
CA THR A 41 13.49 -12.61 9.23
C THR A 41 11.96 -12.72 9.26
N GLY A 42 11.27 -11.63 9.61
CA GLY A 42 9.82 -11.57 9.79
C GLY A 42 9.32 -12.23 11.07
N SER A 43 10.22 -12.55 12.01
CA SER A 43 9.84 -13.15 13.29
C SER A 43 9.09 -12.16 14.17
N THR A 44 8.15 -12.66 15.00
CA THR A 44 7.38 -11.83 15.93
C THR A 44 8.30 -11.04 16.86
N GLN A 45 9.37 -11.66 17.37
CA GLN A 45 10.32 -11.00 18.27
C GLN A 45 11.03 -9.85 17.55
N GLU A 46 11.52 -10.07 16.33
CA GLU A 46 12.16 -9.01 15.52
C GLU A 46 11.24 -7.80 15.30
N LEU A 47 9.96 -8.06 14.98
CA LEU A 47 8.99 -6.98 14.82
C LEU A 47 8.72 -6.23 16.14
N GLN A 48 8.66 -6.93 17.26
CA GLN A 48 8.55 -6.29 18.58
C GLN A 48 9.76 -5.43 18.89
N ASP A 49 10.97 -5.89 18.60
CA ASP A 49 12.21 -5.13 18.78
C ASP A 49 12.23 -3.89 17.88
N ILE A 50 11.74 -3.98 16.66
CA ILE A 50 11.58 -2.85 15.74
C ILE A 50 10.60 -1.82 16.31
N TYR A 51 9.44 -2.24 16.83
CA TYR A 51 8.49 -1.32 17.46
C TYR A 51 9.06 -0.67 18.72
N ALA A 52 9.80 -1.41 19.53
CA ALA A 52 10.47 -0.85 20.70
C ALA A 52 11.52 0.22 20.32
N GLY A 53 12.28 -0.03 19.24
CA GLY A 53 13.21 0.93 18.66
C GLY A 53 12.50 2.20 18.17
N LEU A 54 11.45 2.06 17.39
CA LEU A 54 10.62 3.16 16.86
C LEU A 54 10.00 3.99 18.01
N GLN A 55 9.56 3.34 19.08
CA GLN A 55 9.02 4.03 20.27
C GLN A 55 10.12 4.82 20.99
N LYS A 56 11.30 4.24 21.14
CA LYS A 56 12.46 4.93 21.76
C LYS A 56 12.88 6.17 20.96
N GLU A 57 12.79 6.12 19.64
CA GLU A 57 13.08 7.24 18.75
C GLU A 57 11.92 8.26 18.64
N GLY A 58 10.78 7.98 19.30
CA GLY A 58 9.61 8.84 19.27
C GLY A 58 8.85 8.84 17.94
N MET A 59 9.14 7.89 17.05
CA MET A 59 8.45 7.75 15.75
C MET A 59 7.07 7.13 15.88
N VAL A 60 6.88 6.23 16.87
CA VAL A 60 5.58 5.65 17.19
C VAL A 60 5.30 5.74 18.69
N LYS A 61 4.03 5.77 19.05
CA LYS A 61 3.53 5.70 20.43
C LYS A 61 2.63 4.48 20.56
N LYS A 62 2.85 3.67 21.62
CA LYS A 62 1.96 2.56 21.96
C LYS A 62 0.62 3.09 22.44
N LEU A 63 -0.47 2.47 21.99
CA LEU A 63 -1.83 2.80 22.36
C LEU A 63 -2.34 1.81 23.42
N PRO A 64 -2.35 2.17 24.72
CA PRO A 64 -2.66 1.23 25.79
C PRO A 64 -4.11 0.75 25.80
N LYS A 65 -5.02 1.47 25.14
CA LYS A 65 -6.44 1.08 25.01
C LYS A 65 -6.65 -0.11 24.08
N TYR A 66 -5.64 -0.46 23.27
CA TYR A 66 -5.74 -1.52 22.27
C TYR A 66 -4.60 -2.53 22.44
N GLU A 67 -4.85 -3.78 22.02
CA GLU A 67 -3.83 -4.82 22.00
C GLU A 67 -2.86 -4.61 20.84
N ASN A 68 -1.56 -4.41 21.15
CA ASN A 68 -0.49 -4.27 20.17
C ASN A 68 -0.79 -3.24 19.06
N CYS A 69 -1.32 -2.07 19.45
CA CYS A 69 -1.60 -0.99 18.51
C CYS A 69 -0.66 0.20 18.73
N TRP A 70 -0.36 0.89 17.65
CA TRP A 70 0.65 1.95 17.60
C TRP A 70 0.13 3.16 16.84
N LEU A 71 0.52 4.35 17.27
CA LEU A 71 0.24 5.62 16.61
C LEU A 71 1.54 6.22 16.07
N ALA A 72 1.58 6.50 14.78
CA ALA A 72 2.61 7.27 14.11
C ALA A 72 2.08 8.65 13.70
N ARG A 73 2.94 9.67 13.78
CA ARG A 73 2.69 11.00 13.20
C ARG A 73 3.80 11.33 12.23
N THR A 74 3.45 11.64 10.99
CA THR A 74 4.43 12.00 9.96
C THR A 74 4.77 13.49 10.01
N ASP A 75 5.84 13.89 9.33
CA ASP A 75 6.01 15.30 8.95
C ASP A 75 4.79 15.72 8.11
N PRO A 76 4.18 16.90 8.35
CA PRO A 76 3.01 17.35 7.59
C PRO A 76 3.19 17.41 6.06
N ARG A 77 4.43 17.47 5.60
CA ARG A 77 4.79 17.46 4.18
C ARG A 77 4.94 16.05 3.60
N ASP A 78 4.98 15.02 4.46
CA ASP A 78 5.06 13.62 4.04
C ASP A 78 3.68 12.99 4.06
N VAL A 79 3.02 12.98 2.91
CA VAL A 79 1.65 12.49 2.72
C VAL A 79 1.63 11.09 2.12
N ALA A 80 0.52 10.37 2.29
CA ALA A 80 0.39 8.97 1.88
C ALA A 80 0.51 8.72 0.37
N ARG A 81 0.35 9.76 -0.45
CA ARG A 81 0.50 9.77 -1.92
C ARG A 81 1.07 11.09 -2.39
N VAL A 82 1.98 11.01 -3.37
CA VAL A 82 2.52 12.18 -4.08
C VAL A 82 2.46 11.86 -5.57
N GLU A 83 1.31 12.11 -6.20
CA GLU A 83 1.09 11.77 -7.62
C GLU A 83 2.00 12.58 -8.54
N SER A 84 2.19 13.86 -8.26
CA SER A 84 3.07 14.74 -9.02
C SER A 84 4.56 14.35 -8.98
N LYS A 85 4.98 13.53 -8.01
CA LYS A 85 6.35 13.01 -7.83
C LYS A 85 6.46 11.53 -8.17
N THR A 86 5.39 10.93 -8.71
CA THR A 86 5.34 9.52 -9.08
C THR A 86 5.46 9.39 -10.58
N VAL A 87 6.50 8.70 -11.05
CA VAL A 87 6.82 8.59 -12.47
C VAL A 87 6.98 7.14 -12.91
N ILE A 88 6.77 6.91 -14.20
CA ILE A 88 7.08 5.66 -14.87
C ILE A 88 8.20 5.96 -15.89
N VAL A 89 9.26 5.17 -15.81
CA VAL A 89 10.47 5.34 -16.61
C VAL A 89 10.48 4.25 -17.68
N THR A 90 10.36 4.65 -18.93
CA THR A 90 10.45 3.77 -20.09
C THR A 90 11.20 4.48 -21.23
N LYS A 91 11.66 3.71 -22.20
CA LYS A 91 12.36 4.23 -23.36
C LYS A 91 11.50 5.22 -24.16
N ASN A 92 10.21 4.89 -24.36
CA ASN A 92 9.27 5.73 -25.08
C ASN A 92 8.10 6.11 -24.17
N GLU A 93 7.68 7.37 -24.23
CA GLU A 93 6.54 7.87 -23.44
C GLU A 93 5.24 7.10 -23.74
N ARG A 94 4.99 6.74 -24.99
CA ARG A 94 3.81 5.98 -25.43
C ARG A 94 3.69 4.57 -24.83
N ASP A 95 4.79 4.00 -24.37
CA ASP A 95 4.78 2.69 -23.70
C ASP A 95 4.20 2.78 -22.28
N THR A 96 4.04 4.00 -21.76
CA THR A 96 3.67 4.27 -20.39
C THR A 96 2.32 4.96 -20.26
N ILE A 97 2.10 6.03 -21.02
CA ILE A 97 0.92 6.90 -20.91
C ILE A 97 0.31 7.17 -22.30
N PRO A 98 -1.02 7.30 -22.36
CA PRO A 98 -1.67 7.80 -23.57
C PRO A 98 -1.19 9.22 -23.87
N ILE A 99 -0.82 9.49 -25.11
CA ILE A 99 -0.51 10.84 -25.57
C ILE A 99 -1.75 11.38 -26.29
N PRO A 100 -2.48 12.34 -25.68
CA PRO A 100 -3.64 12.95 -26.33
C PRO A 100 -3.21 13.71 -27.60
N SER A 101 -4.11 13.75 -28.59
CA SER A 101 -3.92 14.60 -29.78
C SER A 101 -4.01 16.09 -29.41
N GLY A 102 -3.37 16.96 -30.21
CA GLY A 102 -3.51 18.41 -30.05
C GLY A 102 -2.67 19.06 -28.96
N GLY A 103 -1.58 18.41 -28.48
CA GLY A 103 -0.66 19.02 -27.51
C GLY A 103 -1.17 19.12 -26.07
N VAL A 104 -2.31 18.46 -25.76
CA VAL A 104 -2.84 18.39 -24.39
C VAL A 104 -1.97 17.44 -23.57
N LYS A 105 -1.57 17.86 -22.36
CA LYS A 105 -0.82 17.00 -21.44
C LYS A 105 -1.71 15.86 -20.93
N SER A 106 -1.21 14.62 -20.96
CA SER A 106 -1.91 13.48 -20.35
C SER A 106 -2.11 13.69 -18.86
N GLN A 107 -3.29 13.31 -18.36
CA GLN A 107 -3.61 13.29 -16.92
C GLN A 107 -3.54 11.88 -16.32
N LEU A 108 -3.21 10.86 -17.13
CA LEU A 108 -3.24 9.43 -16.74
C LEU A 108 -1.88 8.91 -16.25
N GLY A 109 -1.04 9.77 -15.70
CA GLY A 109 0.25 9.42 -15.14
C GLY A 109 1.34 10.40 -15.57
N SER A 110 2.56 10.14 -15.10
CA SER A 110 3.74 10.94 -15.41
C SER A 110 4.83 10.04 -15.97
N TRP A 111 5.32 10.37 -17.14
CA TRP A 111 6.47 9.72 -17.75
C TRP A 111 7.76 10.49 -17.45
N MET A 112 8.86 9.75 -17.34
CA MET A 112 10.21 10.30 -17.25
C MET A 112 11.14 9.50 -18.16
N SER A 113 12.01 10.20 -18.92
CA SER A 113 13.02 9.52 -19.74
C SER A 113 14.08 8.83 -18.88
N GLU A 114 14.73 7.80 -19.43
CA GLU A 114 15.82 7.11 -18.72
C GLU A 114 16.97 8.05 -18.36
N SER A 115 17.33 9.02 -19.24
CA SER A 115 18.37 10.01 -18.95
C SER A 115 18.01 10.89 -17.76
N ASN A 116 16.81 11.48 -17.75
CA ASN A 116 16.34 12.32 -16.64
C ASN A 116 16.24 11.53 -15.34
N PHE A 117 15.87 10.25 -15.43
CA PHE A 117 15.85 9.38 -14.27
C PHE A 117 17.26 9.13 -13.71
N GLN A 118 18.25 8.88 -14.56
CA GLN A 118 19.64 8.68 -14.09
C GLN A 118 20.19 9.93 -13.40
N GLU A 119 19.93 11.12 -13.92
CA GLU A 119 20.27 12.38 -13.26
C GLU A 119 19.58 12.52 -11.90
N ALA A 120 18.28 12.25 -11.85
CA ALA A 120 17.49 12.29 -10.62
C ALA A 120 17.97 11.26 -9.57
N ARG A 121 18.39 10.06 -9.99
CA ARG A 121 18.97 9.03 -9.15
C ARG A 121 20.32 9.48 -8.58
N GLN A 122 21.20 10.02 -9.44
CA GLN A 122 22.51 10.49 -9.04
C GLN A 122 22.44 11.64 -8.02
N ASP A 123 21.43 12.51 -8.10
CA ASP A 123 21.18 13.58 -7.13
C ASP A 123 20.68 13.08 -5.75
N ARG A 124 20.12 11.87 -5.68
CA ARG A 124 19.38 11.40 -4.50
C ARG A 124 20.03 10.24 -3.76
N PHE A 125 20.41 9.19 -4.48
CA PHE A 125 20.74 7.90 -3.85
C PHE A 125 22.18 7.78 -3.33
N PRO A 126 23.22 8.37 -3.93
CA PRO A 126 24.58 8.23 -3.43
C PRO A 126 24.72 8.67 -1.96
N GLY A 127 25.09 7.73 -1.09
CA GLY A 127 25.29 7.97 0.33
C GLY A 127 24.03 8.28 1.15
N CYS A 128 22.83 8.09 0.60
CA CYS A 128 21.58 8.48 1.27
C CYS A 128 21.29 7.75 2.57
N MET A 129 21.89 6.56 2.79
CA MET A 129 21.74 5.77 4.02
C MET A 129 22.95 5.84 4.94
N ALA A 130 23.89 6.76 4.72
CA ALA A 130 25.07 6.89 5.56
C ALA A 130 24.66 7.07 7.05
N GLY A 131 25.33 6.33 7.95
CA GLY A 131 25.01 6.32 9.38
C GLY A 131 23.75 5.55 9.78
N ARG A 132 22.98 5.01 8.81
CA ARG A 132 21.73 4.26 9.04
C ARG A 132 21.90 2.77 8.82
N THR A 133 20.95 1.99 9.32
CA THR A 133 20.81 0.56 8.99
C THR A 133 19.99 0.42 7.72
N MET A 134 20.51 -0.32 6.74
CA MET A 134 19.73 -0.82 5.61
C MET A 134 19.04 -2.11 6.01
N TYR A 135 17.73 -2.13 5.99
CA TYR A 135 16.92 -3.33 6.16
C TYR A 135 16.68 -3.96 4.80
N VAL A 136 16.90 -5.27 4.69
CA VAL A 136 16.62 -6.08 3.49
C VAL A 136 15.37 -6.90 3.78
N ILE A 137 14.29 -6.63 3.08
CA ILE A 137 12.98 -7.23 3.30
C ILE A 137 12.65 -8.15 2.12
N PRO A 138 12.87 -9.48 2.20
CA PRO A 138 12.30 -10.41 1.25
C PRO A 138 10.79 -10.53 1.51
N PHE A 139 9.96 -10.37 0.49
CA PHE A 139 8.50 -10.40 0.63
C PHE A 139 7.81 -11.03 -0.56
N CYS A 140 6.58 -11.48 -0.34
CA CYS A 140 5.70 -12.05 -1.35
C CYS A 140 4.37 -11.28 -1.37
N MET A 141 3.91 -11.02 -2.59
CA MET A 141 2.57 -10.55 -2.87
C MET A 141 1.74 -11.73 -3.37
N GLY A 142 0.61 -11.99 -2.69
CA GLY A 142 -0.23 -13.18 -2.89
C GLY A 142 0.12 -14.34 -1.96
N PRO A 143 -0.76 -15.38 -1.88
CA PRO A 143 -0.48 -16.62 -1.18
C PRO A 143 0.82 -17.26 -1.73
N VAL A 144 1.73 -17.66 -0.85
CA VAL A 144 3.14 -17.93 -1.22
C VAL A 144 3.30 -19.03 -2.27
N ASN A 145 2.41 -20.00 -2.29
CA ASN A 145 2.45 -21.11 -3.25
C ASN A 145 1.52 -20.91 -4.46
N SER A 146 0.81 -19.79 -4.54
CA SER A 146 -0.04 -19.51 -5.68
C SER A 146 0.77 -19.33 -6.97
N PRO A 147 0.31 -19.85 -8.11
CA PRO A 147 0.95 -19.61 -9.40
C PRO A 147 0.94 -18.13 -9.83
N LEU A 148 0.11 -17.32 -9.21
CA LEU A 148 0.07 -15.86 -9.39
C LEU A 148 0.98 -15.12 -8.42
N ALA A 149 1.50 -15.76 -7.36
CA ALA A 149 2.39 -15.12 -6.40
C ALA A 149 3.61 -14.52 -7.08
N LYS A 150 3.99 -13.32 -6.64
CA LYS A 150 5.19 -12.64 -7.13
C LYS A 150 6.04 -12.20 -5.93
N PHE A 151 7.34 -12.37 -6.07
CA PHE A 151 8.30 -12.06 -5.01
C PHE A 151 8.92 -10.69 -5.21
N GLY A 152 9.34 -10.07 -4.13
CA GLY A 152 10.08 -8.83 -4.12
C GLY A 152 11.15 -8.82 -3.03
N VAL A 153 12.17 -8.01 -3.24
CA VAL A 153 13.14 -7.66 -2.20
C VAL A 153 13.17 -6.16 -2.08
N GLN A 154 12.80 -5.65 -0.91
CA GLN A 154 12.88 -4.21 -0.62
C GLN A 154 14.06 -3.90 0.28
N VAL A 155 14.92 -2.97 -0.12
CA VAL A 155 15.91 -2.35 0.76
C VAL A 155 15.38 -1.01 1.24
N THR A 156 15.56 -0.69 2.53
CA THR A 156 15.07 0.55 3.14
C THR A 156 15.90 0.94 4.37
N ASP A 157 16.01 2.23 4.65
CA ASP A 157 16.56 2.75 5.91
C ASP A 157 15.49 3.13 6.94
N SER A 158 14.23 2.71 6.73
CA SER A 158 13.11 3.00 7.60
C SER A 158 12.62 1.76 8.37
N PRO A 159 12.79 1.69 9.69
CA PRO A 159 12.22 0.61 10.50
C PRO A 159 10.68 0.65 10.54
N TYR A 160 10.05 1.82 10.37
CA TYR A 160 8.59 1.94 10.21
C TYR A 160 8.08 1.20 8.96
N VAL A 161 8.84 1.26 7.87
CA VAL A 161 8.52 0.52 6.65
C VAL A 161 8.59 -0.98 6.89
N VAL A 162 9.60 -1.46 7.62
CA VAL A 162 9.70 -2.90 8.00
C VAL A 162 8.46 -3.33 8.79
N ALA A 163 8.09 -2.58 9.83
CA ALA A 163 6.92 -2.87 10.65
C ALA A 163 5.61 -2.92 9.84
N SER A 164 5.42 -1.95 8.96
CA SER A 164 4.21 -1.87 8.11
C SER A 164 4.20 -2.94 7.01
N MET A 165 5.35 -3.27 6.42
CA MET A 165 5.48 -4.37 5.44
C MET A 165 5.17 -5.72 6.07
N GLY A 166 5.49 -5.92 7.37
CA GLY A 166 5.12 -7.11 8.13
C GLY A 166 3.62 -7.35 8.24
N ILE A 167 2.84 -6.29 8.19
CA ILE A 167 1.37 -6.37 8.15
C ILE A 167 0.88 -6.58 6.71
N MET A 168 1.43 -5.82 5.76
CA MET A 168 0.91 -5.71 4.40
C MET A 168 1.34 -6.83 3.47
N THR A 169 2.41 -7.58 3.81
CA THR A 169 2.98 -8.60 2.94
C THR A 169 3.31 -9.87 3.72
N ARG A 170 3.48 -10.99 3.01
CA ARG A 170 4.10 -12.18 3.57
C ARG A 170 5.61 -11.99 3.40
N MET A 171 6.37 -11.93 4.49
CA MET A 171 7.79 -11.57 4.42
C MET A 171 8.70 -12.48 5.27
N GLY A 172 10.00 -12.32 5.05
CA GLY A 172 11.03 -12.89 5.88
C GLY A 172 11.62 -14.20 5.35
N THR A 173 12.09 -15.03 6.26
CA THR A 173 12.84 -16.26 5.95
C THR A 173 12.13 -17.22 4.98
N PRO A 174 10.80 -17.46 5.08
CA PRO A 174 10.12 -18.34 4.12
C PRO A 174 10.24 -17.86 2.68
N ILE A 175 10.22 -16.54 2.48
CA ILE A 175 10.35 -15.94 1.15
C ILE A 175 11.78 -15.99 0.66
N LEU A 176 12.76 -15.81 1.57
CA LEU A 176 14.17 -15.95 1.22
C LEU A 176 14.47 -17.34 0.71
N ASN A 177 13.86 -18.39 1.30
CA ASN A 177 13.98 -19.76 0.83
C ASN A 177 13.46 -19.94 -0.60
N LYS A 178 12.31 -19.35 -0.94
CA LYS A 178 11.77 -19.36 -2.32
C LYS A 178 12.70 -18.67 -3.31
N LEU A 179 13.32 -17.57 -2.90
CA LEU A 179 14.32 -16.88 -3.71
C LEU A 179 15.60 -17.72 -3.90
N ALA A 180 15.96 -18.53 -2.91
CA ALA A 180 17.08 -19.49 -3.01
C ALA A 180 16.79 -20.64 -3.98
N GLU A 181 15.52 -21.00 -4.17
CA GLU A 181 15.05 -21.95 -5.18
C GLU A 181 15.09 -21.37 -6.62
N GLY A 182 15.48 -20.10 -6.78
CA GLY A 182 15.61 -19.43 -8.09
C GLY A 182 14.39 -18.61 -8.52
N ALA A 183 13.46 -18.32 -7.62
CA ALA A 183 12.32 -17.47 -7.95
C ALA A 183 12.76 -16.05 -8.35
N GLU A 184 12.19 -15.52 -9.42
CA GLU A 184 12.39 -14.12 -9.84
C GLU A 184 11.79 -13.15 -8.83
N PHE A 185 12.34 -11.94 -8.74
CA PHE A 185 11.85 -10.92 -7.83
C PHE A 185 11.92 -9.50 -8.40
N VAL A 186 11.02 -8.64 -7.94
CA VAL A 186 11.02 -7.20 -8.20
C VAL A 186 11.98 -6.53 -7.22
N ARG A 187 12.89 -5.71 -7.76
CA ARG A 187 13.88 -4.96 -6.99
C ARG A 187 13.29 -3.66 -6.50
N CYS A 188 13.18 -3.50 -5.19
CA CYS A 188 12.58 -2.33 -4.54
C CYS A 188 13.64 -1.60 -3.71
N GLN A 189 13.99 -0.37 -4.07
CA GLN A 189 14.95 0.45 -3.34
C GLN A 189 14.25 1.68 -2.77
N HIS A 190 14.29 1.84 -1.46
CA HIS A 190 13.65 2.96 -0.75
C HIS A 190 14.65 3.60 0.22
N SER A 191 14.65 4.93 0.30
CA SER A 191 15.35 5.68 1.35
C SER A 191 14.58 6.91 1.77
N LEU A 192 14.64 7.22 3.07
CA LEU A 192 14.14 8.46 3.66
C LEU A 192 14.93 9.70 3.19
N GLY A 193 16.13 9.50 2.63
CA GLY A 193 16.99 10.59 2.16
C GLY A 193 17.51 11.50 3.29
N ARG A 194 17.77 10.93 4.47
CA ARG A 194 18.25 11.62 5.66
C ARG A 194 19.46 10.91 6.26
N PRO A 195 20.64 10.98 5.62
CA PRO A 195 21.87 10.39 6.17
C PRO A 195 22.25 11.03 7.50
N LEU A 196 22.97 10.27 8.32
CA LEU A 196 23.49 10.73 9.62
C LEU A 196 24.99 11.05 9.52
N PRO A 197 25.49 12.05 10.29
CA PRO A 197 24.71 12.93 11.15
C PRO A 197 23.83 13.89 10.35
N LEU A 198 22.67 14.26 10.91
CA LEU A 198 21.78 15.19 10.25
C LEU A 198 22.45 16.55 10.00
N LYS A 199 22.37 17.05 8.78
CA LYS A 199 22.88 18.40 8.42
C LYS A 199 22.00 19.54 8.94
N ALA A 200 20.72 19.24 9.20
CA ALA A 200 19.75 20.15 9.78
C ALA A 200 18.80 19.36 10.68
N PRO A 201 18.26 19.95 11.76
CA PRO A 201 17.30 19.30 12.62
C PRO A 201 16.03 18.89 11.85
N LEU A 202 15.40 17.81 12.27
CA LEU A 202 14.09 17.41 11.76
C LEU A 202 13.01 18.34 12.32
N VAL A 203 11.97 18.58 11.52
CA VAL A 203 10.79 19.34 11.96
C VAL A 203 9.98 18.54 13.01
N SER A 204 10.05 17.21 12.93
CA SER A 204 9.41 16.27 13.84
C SER A 204 10.31 15.04 14.03
N SER A 205 9.92 14.09 14.87
CA SER A 205 10.59 12.78 14.98
C SER A 205 10.52 11.91 13.71
N TRP A 206 9.79 12.37 12.68
CA TRP A 206 9.59 11.65 11.41
C TRP A 206 10.66 12.05 10.39
N PRO A 207 11.62 11.18 10.06
CA PRO A 207 12.63 11.49 9.04
C PRO A 207 12.06 11.33 7.63
N CYS A 208 12.10 12.40 6.85
CA CYS A 208 11.76 12.43 5.43
C CYS A 208 12.52 13.55 4.72
N ASN A 209 12.53 13.53 3.40
CA ASN A 209 13.13 14.58 2.56
C ASN A 209 12.09 15.08 1.53
N PRO A 210 11.10 15.88 1.97
CA PRO A 210 9.97 16.26 1.13
C PRO A 210 10.37 17.10 -0.10
N GLU A 211 11.51 17.76 -0.06
CA GLU A 211 12.02 18.57 -1.16
C GLU A 211 12.47 17.71 -2.35
N LYS A 212 12.96 16.49 -2.06
CA LYS A 212 13.54 15.59 -3.07
C LYS A 212 12.72 14.32 -3.30
N VAL A 213 11.44 14.30 -2.90
CA VAL A 213 10.57 13.13 -3.10
C VAL A 213 10.54 12.73 -4.57
N LEU A 214 10.74 11.43 -4.83
CA LEU A 214 10.62 10.82 -6.14
C LEU A 214 10.24 9.35 -5.98
N ILE A 215 9.17 8.91 -6.66
CA ILE A 215 8.75 7.51 -6.72
C ILE A 215 8.79 7.07 -8.19
N SER A 216 9.75 6.20 -8.53
CA SER A 216 10.03 5.81 -9.91
C SER A 216 9.74 4.33 -10.12
N HIS A 217 9.07 4.02 -11.20
CA HIS A 217 8.77 2.65 -11.64
C HIS A 217 9.51 2.39 -12.95
N LEU A 218 10.31 1.32 -12.99
CA LEU A 218 11.04 0.88 -14.18
C LEU A 218 10.46 -0.49 -14.60
N PRO A 219 9.36 -0.52 -15.37
CA PRO A 219 8.65 -1.76 -15.66
C PRO A 219 9.47 -2.75 -16.48
N ASP A 220 10.31 -2.29 -17.42
CA ASP A 220 11.11 -3.14 -18.29
C ASP A 220 12.19 -3.93 -17.53
N SER A 221 12.73 -3.35 -16.45
CA SER A 221 13.70 -4.00 -15.55
C SER A 221 13.10 -4.51 -14.25
N ARG A 222 11.78 -4.41 -14.07
CA ARG A 222 11.03 -4.80 -12.87
C ARG A 222 11.66 -4.20 -11.59
N GLN A 223 11.85 -2.87 -11.60
CA GLN A 223 12.44 -2.14 -10.48
C GLN A 223 11.55 -0.99 -10.01
N ILE A 224 11.66 -0.68 -8.73
CA ILE A 224 11.00 0.44 -8.08
C ILE A 224 12.05 1.17 -7.25
N LEU A 225 12.17 2.49 -7.44
CA LEU A 225 13.02 3.33 -6.62
C LEU A 225 12.19 4.45 -6.01
N SER A 226 12.22 4.56 -4.70
CA SER A 226 11.50 5.60 -3.96
C SER A 226 12.43 6.31 -2.99
N PHE A 227 12.34 7.64 -2.97
CA PHE A 227 13.20 8.49 -2.19
C PHE A 227 12.41 9.59 -1.49
N GLY A 228 12.75 9.87 -0.24
CA GLY A 228 12.37 11.08 0.48
C GLY A 228 11.05 11.03 1.24
N SER A 229 10.19 10.04 1.01
CA SER A 229 8.93 9.84 1.74
C SER A 229 8.97 8.55 2.54
N GLY A 230 8.59 8.59 3.81
CA GLY A 230 8.51 7.40 4.69
C GLY A 230 7.10 6.84 4.85
N TYR A 231 6.08 7.41 4.17
CA TYR A 231 4.69 7.12 4.43
C TYR A 231 3.92 6.53 3.26
N GLY A 232 3.05 5.58 3.58
CA GLY A 232 2.03 5.05 2.69
C GLY A 232 2.58 4.33 1.46
N GLY A 233 1.88 4.48 0.33
CA GLY A 233 2.26 3.85 -0.94
C GLY A 233 3.59 4.35 -1.53
N ASN A 234 4.16 5.41 -0.99
CA ASN A 234 5.46 5.93 -1.40
C ASN A 234 6.62 5.10 -0.82
N SER A 235 6.42 4.43 0.30
CA SER A 235 7.45 3.68 1.03
C SER A 235 7.16 2.20 1.18
N LEU A 236 5.88 1.81 1.25
CA LEU A 236 5.42 0.42 1.23
C LEU A 236 5.34 -0.05 -0.23
N LEU A 237 6.51 -0.37 -0.81
CA LEU A 237 6.63 -0.56 -2.26
C LEU A 237 5.92 -1.82 -2.75
N GLY A 238 5.64 -2.79 -1.88
CA GLY A 238 4.82 -3.96 -2.19
C GLY A 238 3.39 -3.61 -2.60
N LYS A 239 2.80 -2.55 -2.00
CA LYS A 239 1.40 -2.19 -2.24
C LYS A 239 1.16 -1.62 -3.65
N LYS A 240 1.12 -0.31 -3.81
CA LYS A 240 0.73 0.32 -5.09
C LYS A 240 1.81 0.26 -6.17
N CYS A 241 3.06 0.37 -5.77
CA CYS A 241 4.17 0.38 -6.71
C CYS A 241 4.35 -1.01 -7.36
N PHE A 242 4.38 -2.06 -6.56
CA PHE A 242 4.53 -3.42 -7.05
C PHE A 242 3.18 -4.03 -7.44
N ALA A 243 2.26 -4.24 -6.46
CA ALA A 243 1.05 -5.03 -6.68
C ALA A 243 0.10 -4.45 -7.74
N LEU A 244 0.25 -3.18 -8.07
CA LEU A 244 -0.56 -2.56 -9.13
C LEU A 244 0.29 -2.13 -10.34
N ARG A 245 1.25 -1.21 -10.19
CA ARG A 245 1.93 -0.58 -11.33
C ARG A 245 2.92 -1.52 -12.03
N ILE A 246 3.85 -2.14 -11.31
CA ILE A 246 4.78 -3.13 -11.90
C ILE A 246 4.03 -4.40 -12.27
N ALA A 247 3.10 -4.86 -11.42
CA ALA A 247 2.30 -6.04 -11.68
C ALA A 247 1.44 -5.92 -12.95
N SER A 248 0.89 -4.74 -13.27
CA SER A 248 0.16 -4.52 -14.52
C SER A 248 1.02 -4.79 -15.76
N ARG A 249 2.32 -4.44 -15.73
CA ARG A 249 3.23 -4.74 -16.83
C ARG A 249 3.57 -6.21 -16.87
N ILE A 250 3.87 -6.83 -15.72
CA ILE A 250 4.12 -8.27 -15.64
C ILE A 250 2.87 -9.04 -16.12
N ALA A 251 1.70 -8.62 -15.69
CA ALA A 251 0.43 -9.22 -16.08
C ALA A 251 0.18 -9.16 -17.59
N LYS A 252 0.48 -8.01 -18.22
CA LYS A 252 0.41 -7.86 -19.67
C LYS A 252 1.32 -8.85 -20.40
N ASP A 253 2.55 -9.03 -19.91
CA ASP A 253 3.54 -9.90 -20.53
C ASP A 253 3.22 -11.40 -20.30
N GLU A 254 2.59 -11.75 -19.17
CA GLU A 254 2.29 -13.13 -18.75
C GLU A 254 0.81 -13.54 -18.99
N GLY A 255 -0.02 -12.66 -19.50
CA GLY A 255 -1.43 -12.97 -19.84
C GLY A 255 -2.35 -13.10 -18.63
N TRP A 256 -2.25 -12.19 -17.65
CA TRP A 256 -3.15 -12.07 -16.50
C TRP A 256 -3.47 -10.59 -16.22
N LEU A 257 -4.26 -10.30 -15.19
CA LEU A 257 -4.74 -8.95 -14.87
C LEU A 257 -4.30 -8.55 -13.45
N ALA A 258 -3.76 -7.35 -13.29
CA ALA A 258 -3.50 -6.72 -11.99
C ALA A 258 -4.35 -5.46 -11.88
N GLU A 259 -5.42 -5.51 -11.09
CA GLU A 259 -6.46 -4.52 -11.10
C GLU A 259 -6.66 -3.86 -9.73
N HIS A 260 -7.08 -2.58 -9.74
CA HIS A 260 -7.44 -1.84 -8.55
C HIS A 260 -8.88 -2.19 -8.16
N MET A 261 -9.08 -3.42 -7.72
CA MET A 261 -10.38 -4.00 -7.39
C MET A 261 -10.36 -4.65 -6.01
N LEU A 262 -11.48 -4.55 -5.31
CA LEU A 262 -11.78 -5.42 -4.19
C LEU A 262 -12.23 -6.79 -4.69
N ILE A 263 -12.15 -7.83 -3.85
CA ILE A 263 -12.71 -9.15 -4.08
C ILE A 263 -13.56 -9.52 -2.88
N LEU A 264 -14.82 -9.88 -3.11
CA LEU A 264 -15.74 -10.32 -2.05
C LEU A 264 -16.55 -11.54 -2.50
N GLY A 265 -16.88 -12.39 -1.53
CA GLY A 265 -17.84 -13.47 -1.67
C GLY A 265 -19.20 -13.02 -1.14
N ILE A 266 -20.27 -13.28 -1.91
CA ILE A 266 -21.64 -13.01 -1.53
C ILE A 266 -22.39 -14.35 -1.52
N THR A 267 -22.99 -14.71 -0.38
CA THR A 267 -23.82 -15.92 -0.26
C THR A 267 -25.27 -15.51 -0.08
N ASN A 268 -26.15 -16.07 -0.91
CA ASN A 268 -27.58 -15.82 -0.85
C ASN A 268 -28.28 -16.69 0.22
N PRO A 269 -29.57 -16.47 0.55
CA PRO A 269 -30.31 -17.25 1.55
C PRO A 269 -30.42 -18.75 1.24
N GLN A 270 -30.20 -19.17 -0.01
CA GLN A 270 -30.18 -20.57 -0.46
C GLN A 270 -28.79 -21.22 -0.29
N GLY A 271 -27.80 -20.50 0.26
CA GLY A 271 -26.44 -21.01 0.43
C GLY A 271 -25.58 -20.98 -0.82
N VAL A 272 -26.03 -20.34 -1.89
CA VAL A 272 -25.23 -20.20 -3.13
C VAL A 272 -24.27 -19.02 -2.98
N LYS A 273 -22.96 -19.31 -3.03
CA LYS A 273 -21.89 -18.31 -2.97
C LYS A 273 -21.41 -17.91 -4.36
N ARG A 274 -21.25 -16.62 -4.57
CA ARG A 274 -20.68 -16.00 -5.79
C ARG A 274 -19.58 -15.04 -5.41
N TYR A 275 -18.52 -14.97 -6.23
CA TYR A 275 -17.43 -14.03 -6.01
C TYR A 275 -17.48 -12.90 -7.02
N VAL A 276 -17.23 -11.70 -6.52
CA VAL A 276 -17.29 -10.46 -7.28
C VAL A 276 -15.99 -9.70 -7.13
N ALA A 277 -15.45 -9.24 -8.25
CA ALA A 277 -14.38 -8.23 -8.26
C ALA A 277 -15.00 -6.85 -8.56
N ALA A 278 -14.59 -5.79 -7.82
CA ALA A 278 -15.20 -4.49 -8.00
C ALA A 278 -14.18 -3.35 -8.01
N ALA A 279 -14.19 -2.57 -9.09
CA ALA A 279 -13.36 -1.39 -9.30
C ALA A 279 -14.09 -0.12 -8.85
N PHE A 280 -13.49 0.60 -7.90
CA PHE A 280 -13.96 1.88 -7.43
C PHE A 280 -12.79 2.86 -7.29
N PRO A 281 -12.92 4.12 -7.72
CA PRO A 281 -11.94 5.15 -7.44
C PRO A 281 -11.73 5.37 -5.94
N SER A 282 -10.65 6.07 -5.58
CA SER A 282 -10.36 6.42 -4.19
C SER A 282 -11.53 7.16 -3.55
N ALA A 283 -11.81 6.88 -2.28
CA ALA A 283 -12.90 7.46 -1.49
C ALA A 283 -14.32 7.24 -2.07
N CYS A 284 -14.53 6.19 -2.87
CA CYS A 284 -15.85 5.75 -3.34
C CYS A 284 -16.45 4.59 -2.54
N GLY A 285 -15.87 4.26 -1.38
CA GLY A 285 -16.42 3.24 -0.48
C GLY A 285 -15.97 1.80 -0.75
N LYS A 286 -14.84 1.58 -1.46
CA LYS A 286 -14.33 0.25 -1.77
C LYS A 286 -14.18 -0.64 -0.53
N THR A 287 -13.45 -0.20 0.50
CA THR A 287 -13.28 -0.93 1.76
C THR A 287 -14.62 -1.13 2.49
N ASN A 288 -15.55 -0.15 2.42
CA ASN A 288 -16.87 -0.31 3.01
C ASN A 288 -17.71 -1.36 2.28
N LEU A 289 -17.59 -1.49 0.97
CA LEU A 289 -18.25 -2.55 0.21
C LEU A 289 -17.62 -3.91 0.50
N ALA A 290 -16.29 -4.01 0.52
CA ALA A 290 -15.57 -5.25 0.80
C ALA A 290 -15.88 -5.84 2.20
N MET A 291 -16.20 -4.98 3.17
CA MET A 291 -16.46 -5.35 4.55
C MET A 291 -17.91 -5.02 4.96
N MET A 292 -18.84 -4.92 4.02
CA MET A 292 -20.21 -4.51 4.33
C MET A 292 -20.95 -5.54 5.17
N LYS A 293 -21.85 -5.05 6.03
CA LYS A 293 -22.88 -5.87 6.66
C LYS A 293 -24.11 -5.88 5.75
N PRO A 294 -24.56 -7.04 5.23
CA PRO A 294 -25.74 -7.10 4.39
C PRO A 294 -26.99 -6.56 5.11
N ALA A 295 -27.79 -5.76 4.39
CA ALA A 295 -29.07 -5.28 4.88
C ALA A 295 -30.21 -6.29 4.64
N LEU A 296 -30.05 -7.20 3.68
CA LEU A 296 -31.04 -8.19 3.31
C LEU A 296 -30.93 -9.42 4.22
N PRO A 297 -32.04 -9.92 4.79
CA PRO A 297 -32.03 -11.11 5.65
C PRO A 297 -31.50 -12.34 4.91
N GLY A 298 -30.68 -13.13 5.60
CA GLY A 298 -30.13 -14.40 5.09
C GLY A 298 -28.98 -14.25 4.09
N TRP A 299 -28.59 -13.03 3.68
CA TRP A 299 -27.40 -12.78 2.88
C TRP A 299 -26.16 -12.64 3.77
N THR A 300 -25.03 -13.17 3.30
CA THR A 300 -23.73 -12.98 3.95
C THR A 300 -22.72 -12.43 2.96
N VAL A 301 -21.74 -11.68 3.48
CA VAL A 301 -20.62 -11.15 2.70
C VAL A 301 -19.32 -11.52 3.42
N GLU A 302 -18.34 -11.99 2.66
CA GLU A 302 -17.02 -12.36 3.12
C GLU A 302 -15.96 -11.65 2.28
N CYS A 303 -14.92 -11.12 2.93
CA CYS A 303 -13.87 -10.32 2.30
C CYS A 303 -12.67 -11.20 1.93
N VAL A 304 -12.32 -11.23 0.65
CA VAL A 304 -11.05 -11.80 0.17
C VAL A 304 -9.97 -10.72 0.12
N GLY A 305 -10.33 -9.51 -0.30
CA GLY A 305 -9.42 -8.36 -0.33
C GLY A 305 -10.16 -7.07 -0.65
N ASP A 306 -9.66 -5.94 -0.15
CA ASP A 306 -10.38 -4.66 -0.24
C ASP A 306 -9.84 -3.70 -1.31
N ASP A 307 -8.69 -3.97 -1.93
CA ASP A 307 -8.02 -2.94 -2.73
C ASP A 307 -7.41 -3.40 -4.06
N ILE A 308 -6.79 -4.58 -4.14
CA ILE A 308 -6.12 -5.08 -5.35
C ILE A 308 -6.53 -6.53 -5.61
N ALA A 309 -6.79 -6.83 -6.89
CA ALA A 309 -7.07 -8.18 -7.38
C ALA A 309 -6.07 -8.55 -8.47
N TRP A 310 -5.46 -9.73 -8.35
CA TRP A 310 -4.71 -10.37 -9.43
C TRP A 310 -5.55 -11.51 -9.99
N MET A 311 -5.81 -11.49 -11.29
CA MET A 311 -6.76 -12.40 -11.93
C MET A 311 -6.17 -13.08 -13.15
N LYS A 312 -6.42 -14.38 -13.28
CA LYS A 312 -6.00 -15.18 -14.42
C LYS A 312 -7.05 -16.26 -14.75
N PHE A 313 -7.22 -16.55 -16.02
CA PHE A 313 -8.00 -17.71 -16.43
C PHE A 313 -7.23 -19.01 -16.11
N ASP A 314 -7.92 -19.93 -15.46
CA ASP A 314 -7.40 -21.26 -15.21
C ASP A 314 -7.47 -22.15 -16.48
N SER A 315 -6.99 -23.40 -16.36
CA SER A 315 -7.01 -24.35 -17.49
C SER A 315 -8.41 -24.75 -17.96
N GLN A 316 -9.45 -24.46 -17.16
CA GLN A 316 -10.84 -24.71 -17.48
C GLN A 316 -11.53 -23.46 -18.07
N GLY A 317 -10.78 -22.36 -18.27
CA GLY A 317 -11.31 -21.10 -18.76
C GLY A 317 -12.08 -20.29 -17.72
N LYS A 318 -11.94 -20.60 -16.42
CA LYS A 318 -12.58 -19.87 -15.33
C LYS A 318 -11.65 -18.78 -14.81
N LEU A 319 -12.16 -17.56 -14.68
CA LEU A 319 -11.39 -16.45 -14.13
C LEU A 319 -11.21 -16.66 -12.62
N ARG A 320 -9.94 -16.77 -12.17
CA ARG A 320 -9.56 -16.92 -10.77
C ARG A 320 -8.91 -15.62 -10.27
N ALA A 321 -9.16 -15.26 -9.04
CA ALA A 321 -8.58 -14.08 -8.41
C ALA A 321 -7.91 -14.39 -7.09
N ILE A 322 -6.78 -13.73 -6.81
CA ILE A 322 -6.13 -13.69 -5.51
C ILE A 322 -6.03 -12.24 -5.03
N ASN A 323 -6.03 -12.05 -3.71
CA ASN A 323 -5.60 -10.80 -3.09
C ASN A 323 -4.08 -10.83 -2.89
N PRO A 324 -3.29 -9.93 -3.52
CA PRO A 324 -1.85 -9.89 -3.31
C PRO A 324 -1.45 -9.40 -1.91
N GLU A 325 -2.29 -8.65 -1.22
CA GLU A 325 -1.99 -8.05 0.08
C GLU A 325 -2.31 -8.99 1.25
N ASN A 326 -1.52 -8.88 2.34
CA ASN A 326 -1.73 -9.63 3.58
C ASN A 326 -2.43 -8.80 4.67
N GLY A 327 -2.69 -7.54 4.39
CA GLY A 327 -3.29 -6.59 5.31
C GLY A 327 -4.13 -5.53 4.62
N PHE A 328 -4.83 -4.74 5.43
CA PHE A 328 -5.60 -3.60 4.99
C PHE A 328 -4.87 -2.29 5.29
N PHE A 329 -4.87 -1.38 4.34
CA PHE A 329 -4.32 -0.03 4.48
C PHE A 329 -5.43 0.98 4.19
N GLY A 330 -6.40 1.05 5.11
CA GLY A 330 -7.64 1.81 4.94
C GLY A 330 -7.52 3.28 5.36
N VAL A 331 -8.41 4.11 4.83
CA VAL A 331 -8.60 5.50 5.26
C VAL A 331 -9.36 5.50 6.59
N ALA A 332 -8.84 6.22 7.60
CA ALA A 332 -9.49 6.28 8.91
C ALA A 332 -10.72 7.20 8.93
N PRO A 333 -10.69 8.47 8.48
CA PRO A 333 -11.85 9.36 8.49
C PRO A 333 -13.06 8.77 7.78
N GLY A 334 -14.22 8.85 8.44
CA GLY A 334 -15.48 8.27 7.96
C GLY A 334 -15.70 6.80 8.26
N THR A 335 -14.67 6.07 8.70
CA THR A 335 -14.80 4.67 9.17
C THR A 335 -15.27 4.65 10.62
N SER A 336 -16.39 3.99 10.92
CA SER A 336 -17.00 3.92 12.25
C SER A 336 -17.83 2.66 12.44
N MET A 337 -18.27 2.41 13.66
CA MET A 337 -19.20 1.30 13.93
C MET A 337 -20.50 1.42 13.13
N LYS A 338 -20.92 2.63 12.77
CA LYS A 338 -22.10 2.88 11.95
C LYS A 338 -21.88 2.59 10.47
N THR A 339 -20.70 2.98 9.93
CA THR A 339 -20.42 2.87 8.50
C THR A 339 -19.74 1.56 8.12
N ASN A 340 -18.89 1.00 9.00
CA ASN A 340 -18.15 -0.24 8.75
C ASN A 340 -17.74 -0.93 10.08
N PRO A 341 -18.67 -1.66 10.74
CA PRO A 341 -18.38 -2.33 12.01
C PRO A 341 -17.28 -3.41 11.89
N HIS A 342 -17.16 -4.07 10.73
CA HIS A 342 -16.15 -5.10 10.51
C HIS A 342 -14.73 -4.49 10.42
N ALA A 343 -14.58 -3.34 9.76
CA ALA A 343 -13.32 -2.61 9.77
C ALA A 343 -12.94 -2.17 11.19
N MET A 344 -13.91 -1.67 11.98
CA MET A 344 -13.67 -1.27 13.37
C MET A 344 -13.22 -2.45 14.24
N ALA A 345 -13.83 -3.62 14.06
CA ALA A 345 -13.40 -4.84 14.73
C ALA A 345 -11.99 -5.30 14.27
N THR A 346 -11.70 -5.17 12.99
CA THR A 346 -10.40 -5.53 12.42
C THR A 346 -9.27 -4.69 13.01
N ILE A 347 -9.46 -3.38 13.18
CA ILE A 347 -8.41 -2.46 13.64
C ILE A 347 -8.24 -2.40 15.16
N ALA A 348 -9.00 -3.18 15.91
CA ALA A 348 -8.97 -3.19 17.37
C ALA A 348 -7.68 -3.78 17.97
N LYS A 349 -6.85 -4.48 17.17
CA LYS A 349 -5.58 -5.07 17.59
C LYS A 349 -4.57 -5.10 16.46
N ASN A 350 -3.28 -5.26 16.80
CA ASN A 350 -2.15 -5.41 15.86
C ASN A 350 -2.13 -4.35 14.75
N THR A 351 -2.51 -3.12 15.05
CA THR A 351 -2.74 -2.07 14.06
C THR A 351 -1.79 -0.90 14.24
N VAL A 352 -1.29 -0.38 13.13
CA VAL A 352 -0.57 0.89 13.08
C VAL A 352 -1.50 1.97 12.54
N PHE A 353 -1.82 2.92 13.38
CA PHE A 353 -2.54 4.14 12.99
C PHE A 353 -1.54 5.23 12.63
N THR A 354 -1.80 5.95 11.55
CA THR A 354 -0.93 7.05 11.11
C THR A 354 -1.75 8.31 10.84
N ASN A 355 -1.36 9.42 11.48
CA ASN A 355 -1.96 10.75 11.33
C ASN A 355 -3.44 10.83 11.75
N VAL A 356 -3.85 10.03 12.69
CA VAL A 356 -5.15 10.16 13.38
C VAL A 356 -5.01 10.99 14.67
N GLY A 357 -6.12 11.44 15.24
CA GLY A 357 -6.14 12.03 16.57
C GLY A 357 -5.88 10.98 17.65
N GLU A 358 -5.35 11.42 18.79
CA GLU A 358 -5.09 10.63 19.98
C GLU A 358 -6.01 11.08 21.12
N THR A 359 -6.62 10.14 21.83
CA THR A 359 -7.40 10.44 23.03
C THR A 359 -6.58 10.29 24.31
N SER A 360 -6.85 11.09 25.34
CA SER A 360 -6.08 11.09 26.59
C SER A 360 -6.18 9.78 27.38
N ASP A 361 -7.15 8.94 27.08
CA ASP A 361 -7.33 7.58 27.61
C ASP A 361 -6.53 6.51 26.83
N GLY A 362 -5.68 6.95 25.89
CA GLY A 362 -4.78 6.09 25.13
C GLY A 362 -5.43 5.42 23.90
N GLY A 363 -6.52 5.97 23.42
CA GLY A 363 -7.18 5.57 22.18
C GLY A 363 -6.87 6.47 21.00
N VAL A 364 -7.64 6.32 19.93
CA VAL A 364 -7.57 7.14 18.71
C VAL A 364 -8.93 7.75 18.39
N TRP A 365 -8.91 8.86 17.65
CA TRP A 365 -10.11 9.51 17.17
C TRP A 365 -9.91 10.09 15.76
N TRP A 366 -10.98 10.12 14.99
CA TRP A 366 -11.08 10.75 13.67
C TRP A 366 -12.53 11.08 13.33
N GLU A 367 -12.72 11.88 12.31
CA GLU A 367 -14.04 12.33 11.86
C GLU A 367 -14.92 11.15 11.46
N GLY A 368 -16.13 11.11 12.04
CA GLY A 368 -17.11 10.05 11.86
C GLY A 368 -17.19 9.05 13.01
N LEU A 369 -16.27 9.12 13.99
CA LEU A 369 -16.43 8.43 15.27
C LEU A 369 -17.34 9.22 16.21
N ASP A 370 -17.95 8.50 17.16
CA ASP A 370 -18.70 9.12 18.25
C ASP A 370 -17.79 10.02 19.09
N ALA A 371 -18.37 11.03 19.73
CA ALA A 371 -17.64 11.87 20.67
C ALA A 371 -17.05 11.01 21.81
N PRO A 372 -15.81 11.27 22.24
CA PRO A 372 -15.23 10.57 23.37
C PRO A 372 -16.01 10.82 24.66
N ALA A 373 -15.83 9.96 25.66
CA ALA A 373 -16.46 10.10 26.96
C ALA A 373 -16.13 11.47 27.60
N ALA A 374 -17.02 11.96 28.47
CA ALA A 374 -16.82 13.22 29.15
C ALA A 374 -15.48 13.23 29.91
N GLY A 375 -14.72 14.30 29.77
CA GLY A 375 -13.39 14.46 30.38
C GLY A 375 -12.23 13.85 29.58
N VAL A 376 -12.46 13.17 28.48
CA VAL A 376 -11.40 12.67 27.61
C VAL A 376 -11.00 13.76 26.63
N GLY A 377 -9.75 14.24 26.75
CA GLY A 377 -9.16 15.20 25.83
C GLY A 377 -8.71 14.55 24.51
N ILE A 378 -8.69 15.33 23.45
CA ILE A 378 -8.18 14.91 22.14
C ILE A 378 -6.97 15.74 21.75
N THR A 379 -5.97 15.08 21.18
CA THR A 379 -4.81 15.69 20.53
C THR A 379 -4.89 15.37 19.04
N ASP A 380 -4.81 16.39 18.18
CA ASP A 380 -4.88 16.21 16.73
C ASP A 380 -3.66 15.49 16.14
N TRP A 381 -3.70 15.24 14.83
CA TRP A 381 -2.61 14.57 14.14
C TRP A 381 -1.30 15.38 14.08
N HIS A 382 -1.33 16.69 14.36
CA HIS A 382 -0.15 17.54 14.55
C HIS A 382 0.42 17.48 15.97
N GLY A 383 -0.25 16.80 16.91
CA GLY A 383 0.15 16.75 18.31
C GLY A 383 -0.32 17.94 19.15
N LYS A 384 -1.32 18.68 18.69
CA LYS A 384 -1.90 19.83 19.39
C LYS A 384 -3.22 19.46 20.05
N SER A 385 -3.52 20.09 21.21
CA SER A 385 -4.84 19.96 21.83
C SER A 385 -5.93 20.39 20.86
N TRP A 386 -6.97 19.56 20.73
CA TRP A 386 -8.05 19.75 19.75
C TRP A 386 -9.41 19.69 20.42
N LYS A 387 -10.36 20.43 19.85
CA LYS A 387 -11.77 20.44 20.28
C LYS A 387 -12.66 20.10 19.09
N ILE A 388 -13.76 19.37 19.34
CA ILE A 388 -14.77 19.05 18.34
C ILE A 388 -15.28 20.34 17.68
N ASP A 389 -15.52 20.30 16.38
CA ASP A 389 -15.96 21.40 15.53
C ASP A 389 -14.92 22.51 15.24
N SER A 390 -13.64 22.25 15.54
CA SER A 390 -12.53 23.07 15.07
C SER A 390 -12.02 22.62 13.67
N THR A 391 -10.74 22.75 13.42
CA THR A 391 -10.08 22.18 12.22
C THR A 391 -10.13 20.64 12.24
N PRO A 392 -9.92 19.94 11.11
CA PRO A 392 -9.87 18.48 11.11
C PRO A 392 -8.88 17.91 12.13
N CYS A 393 -9.33 16.95 12.94
CA CYS A 393 -8.53 16.29 13.95
C CYS A 393 -7.54 15.29 13.35
N ALA A 394 -8.01 14.48 12.41
CA ALA A 394 -7.19 13.56 11.64
C ALA A 394 -6.81 14.16 10.28
N HIS A 395 -5.65 13.78 9.74
CA HIS A 395 -5.33 14.12 8.35
C HIS A 395 -6.36 13.46 7.40
N PRO A 396 -6.85 14.13 6.34
CA PRO A 396 -7.82 13.55 5.40
C PRO A 396 -7.38 12.22 4.76
N ASN A 397 -6.08 12.00 4.63
CA ASN A 397 -5.46 10.76 4.16
C ASN A 397 -4.81 9.94 5.30
N SER A 398 -5.22 10.15 6.56
CA SER A 398 -4.79 9.29 7.67
C SER A 398 -5.21 7.84 7.43
N ARG A 399 -4.40 6.91 7.93
CA ARG A 399 -4.52 5.49 7.63
C ARG A 399 -4.50 4.63 8.88
N PHE A 400 -5.15 3.49 8.77
CA PHE A 400 -4.87 2.33 9.59
C PHE A 400 -4.22 1.22 8.74
N CYS A 401 -3.25 0.52 9.31
CA CYS A 401 -2.60 -0.63 8.72
C CYS A 401 -2.84 -1.83 9.64
N ALA A 402 -3.63 -2.81 9.21
CA ALA A 402 -4.08 -3.94 10.02
C ALA A 402 -3.99 -5.26 9.27
N PRO A 403 -3.67 -6.40 9.93
CA PRO A 403 -3.65 -7.72 9.30
C PRO A 403 -5.03 -8.13 8.78
N ALA A 404 -5.09 -8.67 7.55
CA ALA A 404 -6.36 -9.08 6.95
C ALA A 404 -6.97 -10.31 7.64
N GLY A 405 -6.14 -11.25 8.08
CA GLY A 405 -6.60 -12.48 8.74
C GLY A 405 -7.31 -12.28 10.07
N GLN A 406 -7.29 -11.07 10.65
CA GLN A 406 -8.08 -10.75 11.86
C GLN A 406 -9.44 -10.13 11.57
N CYS A 407 -9.80 -9.94 10.29
CA CYS A 407 -11.11 -9.43 9.91
C CYS A 407 -12.19 -10.46 10.23
N PRO A 408 -13.29 -10.09 10.96
CA PRO A 408 -14.33 -11.04 11.36
C PRO A 408 -15.03 -11.74 10.19
N ILE A 409 -14.99 -11.14 9.01
CA ILE A 409 -15.62 -11.66 7.79
C ILE A 409 -14.59 -11.98 6.71
N VAL A 410 -13.35 -12.28 7.09
CA VAL A 410 -12.36 -12.76 6.11
C VAL A 410 -12.87 -14.07 5.48
N ASP A 411 -12.81 -14.15 4.16
CA ASP A 411 -13.22 -15.35 3.43
C ASP A 411 -12.28 -16.52 3.77
N PRO A 412 -12.78 -17.73 4.06
CA PRO A 412 -11.94 -18.89 4.35
C PRO A 412 -10.94 -19.24 3.23
N LEU A 413 -11.23 -18.83 1.99
CA LEU A 413 -10.37 -19.07 0.81
C LEU A 413 -9.45 -17.88 0.49
N TRP A 414 -9.35 -16.84 1.32
CA TRP A 414 -8.54 -15.65 1.05
C TRP A 414 -7.05 -15.95 0.87
N GLU A 415 -6.53 -17.03 1.45
CA GLU A 415 -5.16 -17.55 1.31
C GLU A 415 -5.08 -18.78 0.38
N SER A 416 -6.14 -19.08 -0.38
CA SER A 416 -6.10 -20.21 -1.32
C SER A 416 -5.06 -19.97 -2.42
N ASP A 417 -4.19 -20.95 -2.66
CA ASP A 417 -3.19 -20.90 -3.71
C ASP A 417 -3.83 -20.80 -5.11
N GLU A 418 -5.01 -21.40 -5.29
CA GLU A 418 -5.77 -21.36 -6.56
C GLU A 418 -6.57 -20.06 -6.72
N GLY A 419 -6.74 -19.29 -5.64
CA GLY A 419 -7.63 -18.14 -5.59
C GLY A 419 -9.11 -18.51 -5.65
N VAL A 420 -9.97 -17.50 -5.76
CA VAL A 420 -11.42 -17.64 -5.82
C VAL A 420 -11.94 -17.42 -7.25
N PRO A 421 -13.01 -18.14 -7.66
CA PRO A 421 -13.59 -17.95 -9.00
C PRO A 421 -14.39 -16.65 -9.07
N ILE A 422 -14.17 -15.82 -10.07
CA ILE A 422 -14.92 -14.57 -10.27
C ILE A 422 -16.14 -14.84 -11.15
N ASP A 423 -17.32 -14.54 -10.61
CA ASP A 423 -18.61 -14.69 -11.29
C ASP A 423 -19.10 -13.37 -11.92
N ALA A 424 -18.66 -12.21 -11.37
CA ALA A 424 -19.04 -10.89 -11.89
C ALA A 424 -17.96 -9.84 -11.63
N ILE A 425 -17.90 -8.82 -12.51
CA ILE A 425 -17.07 -7.64 -12.32
C ILE A 425 -17.98 -6.40 -12.23
N ILE A 426 -17.75 -5.57 -11.21
CA ILE A 426 -18.48 -4.33 -10.97
C ILE A 426 -17.53 -3.15 -11.16
N PHE A 427 -17.94 -2.18 -11.95
CA PHE A 427 -17.30 -0.87 -12.03
C PHE A 427 -18.18 0.17 -11.34
N GLY A 428 -17.62 0.94 -10.45
CA GLY A 428 -18.37 1.92 -9.69
C GLY A 428 -17.61 3.22 -9.43
N GLY A 429 -18.34 4.25 -9.02
CA GLY A 429 -17.76 5.54 -8.65
C GLY A 429 -18.80 6.58 -8.30
N ARG A 430 -18.37 7.85 -8.22
CA ARG A 430 -19.29 8.98 -8.04
C ARG A 430 -19.91 9.34 -9.37
N ARG A 431 -21.22 9.47 -9.38
CA ARG A 431 -22.03 9.80 -10.55
C ARG A 431 -22.77 11.13 -10.34
N PRO A 432 -23.03 11.90 -11.40
CA PRO A 432 -23.92 13.06 -11.33
C PRO A 432 -25.37 12.63 -11.10
N GLU A 433 -26.18 13.59 -10.70
CA GLU A 433 -27.62 13.41 -10.61
C GLU A 433 -28.22 12.98 -11.95
N GLY A 434 -29.29 12.16 -11.91
CA GLY A 434 -29.98 11.68 -13.11
C GLY A 434 -29.37 10.42 -13.75
N VAL A 435 -28.15 10.00 -13.38
CA VAL A 435 -27.58 8.72 -13.85
C VAL A 435 -28.12 7.57 -13.00
N PRO A 436 -28.51 6.42 -13.58
CA PRO A 436 -28.97 5.25 -12.82
C PRO A 436 -27.98 4.83 -11.73
N LEU A 437 -28.50 4.36 -10.59
CA LEU A 437 -27.65 3.89 -9.48
C LEU A 437 -26.87 2.63 -9.86
N VAL A 438 -27.53 1.70 -10.54
CA VAL A 438 -26.96 0.45 -11.04
C VAL A 438 -27.39 0.26 -12.49
N TYR A 439 -26.45 -0.19 -13.29
CA TYR A 439 -26.68 -0.53 -14.69
C TYR A 439 -26.01 -1.87 -15.00
N GLU A 440 -26.73 -2.81 -15.57
CA GLU A 440 -26.22 -4.09 -16.04
C GLU A 440 -25.88 -4.01 -17.53
N SER A 441 -24.70 -4.45 -17.92
CA SER A 441 -24.31 -4.51 -19.33
C SER A 441 -25.00 -5.67 -20.04
N PHE A 442 -25.32 -5.48 -21.33
CA PHE A 442 -26.05 -6.49 -22.13
C PHE A 442 -25.29 -7.80 -22.30
N ASN A 443 -23.97 -7.74 -22.30
CA ASN A 443 -23.06 -8.89 -22.39
C ASN A 443 -21.65 -8.47 -21.99
N TRP A 444 -20.72 -9.43 -21.91
CA TRP A 444 -19.33 -9.19 -21.53
C TRP A 444 -18.63 -8.12 -22.39
N ARG A 445 -18.77 -8.16 -23.71
CA ARG A 445 -18.13 -7.17 -24.61
C ARG A 445 -18.63 -5.75 -24.35
N HIS A 446 -19.95 -5.60 -24.12
CA HIS A 446 -20.54 -4.33 -23.74
C HIS A 446 -20.02 -3.86 -22.37
N GLY A 447 -19.88 -4.77 -21.40
CA GLY A 447 -19.30 -4.47 -20.10
C GLY A 447 -17.85 -3.98 -20.17
N VAL A 448 -17.02 -4.62 -20.97
CA VAL A 448 -15.64 -4.19 -21.24
C VAL A 448 -15.61 -2.78 -21.87
N PHE A 449 -16.44 -2.52 -22.87
CA PHE A 449 -16.54 -1.22 -23.51
C PHE A 449 -16.96 -0.12 -22.51
N VAL A 450 -18.01 -0.37 -21.75
CA VAL A 450 -18.50 0.60 -20.76
C VAL A 450 -17.45 0.82 -19.66
N GLY A 451 -16.86 -0.25 -19.12
CA GLY A 451 -15.80 -0.15 -18.11
C GLY A 451 -14.58 0.67 -18.58
N ALA A 452 -14.19 0.51 -19.86
CA ALA A 452 -13.10 1.28 -20.46
C ALA A 452 -13.47 2.75 -20.73
N ALA A 453 -14.75 3.05 -20.96
CA ALA A 453 -15.23 4.41 -21.27
C ALA A 453 -15.65 5.20 -20.02
N MET A 454 -15.78 4.55 -18.87
CA MET A 454 -16.26 5.16 -17.64
C MET A 454 -15.32 6.23 -17.08
N ARG A 455 -15.93 7.24 -16.44
CA ARG A 455 -15.23 8.28 -15.66
C ARG A 455 -15.94 8.48 -14.32
N SER A 456 -15.19 8.92 -13.32
CA SER A 456 -15.70 9.27 -11.99
C SER A 456 -15.50 10.74 -11.73
N GLU A 457 -16.41 11.36 -10.98
CA GLU A 457 -16.14 12.67 -10.40
C GLU A 457 -14.91 12.60 -9.49
N SER A 458 -14.11 13.67 -9.45
CA SER A 458 -12.91 13.75 -8.63
C SER A 458 -13.27 13.81 -7.14
N THR A 459 -12.33 13.37 -6.28
CA THR A 459 -12.50 13.40 -4.82
C THR A 459 -11.82 14.62 -4.22
N ALA A 460 -12.23 14.98 -3.00
CA ALA A 460 -11.51 15.96 -2.18
C ALA A 460 -10.06 15.54 -1.86
N ALA A 461 -9.74 14.24 -2.00
CA ALA A 461 -8.41 13.68 -1.81
C ALA A 461 -7.54 13.70 -3.09
N ALA A 462 -8.09 14.12 -4.24
CA ALA A 462 -7.32 14.27 -5.48
C ALA A 462 -6.54 15.59 -5.45
N GLU A 463 -5.30 15.56 -5.94
CA GLU A 463 -4.47 16.77 -6.09
C GLU A 463 -5.07 17.76 -7.11
N HIS A 464 -5.88 17.27 -8.04
CA HIS A 464 -6.54 18.09 -9.07
C HIS A 464 -8.05 17.95 -9.01
N LYS A 465 -8.76 19.06 -8.88
CA LYS A 465 -10.23 19.12 -8.95
C LYS A 465 -10.67 19.24 -10.41
N GLY A 466 -11.31 18.22 -10.94
CA GLY A 466 -11.92 18.22 -12.26
C GLY A 466 -13.23 17.43 -12.25
N LEU A 467 -14.24 17.92 -12.97
CA LEU A 467 -15.54 17.24 -13.12
C LEU A 467 -15.42 16.05 -14.07
N CYS A 468 -15.65 14.83 -13.57
CA CYS A 468 -15.87 13.64 -14.39
C CYS A 468 -17.03 12.83 -13.82
N ALA A 469 -17.98 12.46 -14.66
CA ALA A 469 -19.21 11.74 -14.28
C ALA A 469 -19.04 10.22 -14.40
N LEU A 470 -19.73 9.43 -13.58
CA LEU A 470 -19.63 7.98 -13.56
C LEU A 470 -20.94 7.22 -13.43
N LEU A 471 -20.94 6.02 -13.98
CA LEU A 471 -21.92 4.96 -13.98
C LEU A 471 -21.39 3.71 -13.28
N ILE A 472 -22.24 2.96 -12.56
CA ILE A 472 -21.91 1.59 -12.11
C ILE A 472 -22.35 0.62 -13.20
N VAL A 473 -21.42 -0.21 -13.66
CA VAL A 473 -21.66 -1.26 -14.63
C VAL A 473 -21.31 -2.61 -14.05
N MET A 474 -22.21 -3.56 -14.17
CA MET A 474 -21.97 -4.95 -13.82
C MET A 474 -21.93 -5.80 -15.09
N ALA A 475 -20.88 -6.58 -15.25
CA ALA A 475 -20.77 -7.61 -16.27
C ALA A 475 -20.69 -8.97 -15.59
N THR A 476 -21.59 -9.87 -15.91
CA THR A 476 -21.56 -11.28 -15.49
C THR A 476 -20.74 -12.12 -16.48
N LEU A 477 -19.91 -13.01 -15.93
CA LEU A 477 -19.10 -13.97 -16.68
C LEU A 477 -19.92 -15.21 -17.07
#